data_2ba03b8ffefd15134db16fc241e9a619
#
_entry.id   2ba03b8ffefd15134db16fc241e9a619
#
_cell.length_a   1.000
_cell.length_b   1.000
_cell.length_c   1.000
_cell.angle_alpha   90.00
_cell.angle_beta   90.00
_cell.angle_gamma   90.00
#
_symmetry.space_group_name_H-M   'P 1'
#
loop_
_entity.id
_entity.type
_entity.pdbx_description
1 polymer ?
#
loop_
_entity_poly.entity_id
_entity_poly.type
_entity_poly.pdbx_seq_one_letter_code
_entity_poly.pdbx_strand_id
1 'polypeptide(L)'
;MAFQLEKFFDAQTMSVHLREGVKAMAKKGKPGEWSFVAVSDKLLSMENVEALASEIIEAAQSRTDSFIDIDRVGSTIAQVGRYRIVILRPPLSDAWEITAVRPVKTLTLADYDISEKLTKRIAEQAEGILIAGAPGMGKSTFSQALATYFAEQGKIVKTVEAPRDLVVPDTVTQIALSRGSPEEVHDILLLSRPDYSLFDEMRNPKDFELFADLRLAGVGMVGVVHGTNPMDAIQRFIGKLDLGVIPHVIDTVVFIKNGTINKVLGIKMEVKVPSGMTEADLARPVVVIFDFETNKPLAEIYSYGEETVVVPVTEQKATGAKRLAAEAIKRVFRQYADHVDVEVVSDNKAIVSVPEKFIAGIIGAGGKHIQQLEEELGISLEIREHTGKVAAQLSTGKDIPFQMTMKGKSIALSVPVAYVGKDISLYAANEHLGTFNVDRQGNVYVKKTSALGKAILDAQHGGVRLRFMA
;
A
#
# COMPACT_ATOMS: atom_id res chain seq x y z
N MET A 1 -43.80 -15.37 2.39
CA MET A 1 -43.92 -14.60 3.65
C MET A 1 -42.78 -13.62 3.72
N ALA A 2 -43.03 -12.42 4.29
CA ALA A 2 -41.91 -11.45 4.49
C ALA A 2 -41.00 -12.04 5.56
N PHE A 3 -39.68 -12.05 5.27
CA PHE A 3 -38.67 -12.57 6.16
C PHE A 3 -38.58 -11.69 7.42
N GLN A 4 -38.99 -12.22 8.59
CA GLN A 4 -39.19 -11.43 9.81
C GLN A 4 -37.92 -10.76 10.33
N LEU A 5 -36.76 -11.29 10.01
CA LEU A 5 -35.47 -10.68 10.35
C LEU A 5 -35.32 -9.27 9.72
N GLU A 6 -35.89 -9.03 8.55
CA GLU A 6 -35.77 -7.76 7.82
C GLU A 6 -36.35 -6.55 8.58
N LYS A 7 -37.33 -6.78 9.47
CA LYS A 7 -37.91 -5.69 10.27
C LYS A 7 -36.92 -4.98 11.20
N PHE A 8 -35.77 -5.62 11.50
CA PHE A 8 -34.74 -5.07 12.35
C PHE A 8 -33.67 -4.30 11.54
N PHE A 9 -33.75 -4.33 10.22
CA PHE A 9 -32.79 -3.71 9.32
C PHE A 9 -33.37 -2.49 8.60
N ASP A 10 -32.67 -1.38 8.67
CA ASP A 10 -32.87 -0.22 7.80
C ASP A 10 -31.64 0.01 6.92
N ALA A 11 -31.63 1.08 6.12
CA ALA A 11 -30.52 1.36 5.19
C ALA A 11 -29.14 1.51 5.84
N GLN A 12 -29.08 1.86 7.12
CA GLN A 12 -27.83 2.09 7.86
C GLN A 12 -27.44 0.93 8.78
N THR A 13 -28.28 -0.10 8.90
CA THR A 13 -28.03 -1.22 9.83
C THR A 13 -27.03 -2.19 9.23
N MET A 14 -25.87 -2.32 9.87
CA MET A 14 -24.79 -3.25 9.51
C MET A 14 -25.00 -4.64 10.10
N SER A 15 -25.42 -4.71 11.36
CA SER A 15 -25.74 -5.97 12.04
C SER A 15 -26.83 -5.79 13.08
N VAL A 16 -27.54 -6.86 13.34
CA VAL A 16 -28.49 -6.96 14.47
C VAL A 16 -28.09 -8.08 15.40
N HIS A 17 -28.35 -7.88 16.69
CA HIS A 17 -28.06 -8.81 17.76
C HIS A 17 -29.33 -9.03 18.55
N LEU A 18 -29.90 -10.22 18.41
CA LEU A 18 -31.19 -10.61 18.96
C LEU A 18 -30.93 -11.71 19.99
N ARG A 19 -30.94 -11.33 21.28
CA ARG A 19 -30.68 -12.25 22.37
C ARG A 19 -31.88 -12.35 23.28
N GLU A 20 -32.15 -13.55 23.77
CA GLU A 20 -33.14 -13.82 24.78
C GLU A 20 -32.94 -12.93 26.02
N GLY A 21 -34.04 -12.40 26.56
CA GLY A 21 -34.05 -11.59 27.77
C GLY A 21 -33.61 -10.14 27.61
N VAL A 22 -33.20 -9.72 26.39
CA VAL A 22 -32.75 -8.33 26.12
C VAL A 22 -33.50 -7.73 24.93
N LYS A 23 -33.41 -6.40 24.77
CA LYS A 23 -33.91 -5.70 23.59
C LYS A 23 -33.13 -6.09 22.35
N ALA A 24 -33.78 -6.09 21.19
CA ALA A 24 -33.06 -6.20 19.93
C ALA A 24 -32.10 -5.01 19.76
N MET A 25 -30.84 -5.28 19.52
CA MET A 25 -29.80 -4.29 19.34
C MET A 25 -29.31 -4.28 17.89
N ALA A 26 -28.94 -3.13 17.39
CA ALA A 26 -28.36 -3.00 16.06
C ALA A 26 -27.12 -2.12 16.05
N LYS A 27 -26.15 -2.51 15.23
CA LYS A 27 -25.00 -1.71 14.87
C LYS A 27 -25.36 -0.92 13.62
N LYS A 28 -25.46 0.42 13.74
CA LYS A 28 -25.85 1.33 12.66
C LYS A 28 -24.72 2.30 12.32
N GLY A 29 -24.52 2.58 11.04
CA GLY A 29 -23.51 3.53 10.56
C GLY A 29 -22.71 3.01 9.38
N LYS A 30 -21.43 3.41 9.34
CA LYS A 30 -20.46 3.01 8.33
C LYS A 30 -19.28 2.30 9.00
N PRO A 31 -18.47 1.51 8.30
CA PRO A 31 -17.21 0.99 8.83
C PRO A 31 -16.34 2.12 9.42
N GLY A 32 -15.97 1.99 10.70
CA GLY A 32 -15.22 3.01 11.44
C GLY A 32 -16.05 4.06 12.19
N GLU A 33 -17.29 4.34 11.77
CA GLU A 33 -18.21 5.32 12.38
C GLU A 33 -19.57 4.69 12.60
N TRP A 34 -19.76 4.05 13.72
CA TRP A 34 -21.01 3.32 14.04
C TRP A 34 -21.45 3.55 15.49
N SER A 35 -22.75 3.33 15.72
CA SER A 35 -23.36 3.30 17.03
C SER A 35 -24.08 1.99 17.28
N PHE A 36 -24.12 1.55 18.54
CA PHE A 36 -24.87 0.35 18.96
C PHE A 36 -26.13 0.80 19.69
N VAL A 37 -27.29 0.55 19.08
CA VAL A 37 -28.57 1.13 19.50
C VAL A 37 -29.64 0.07 19.60
N ALA A 38 -30.61 0.25 20.52
CA ALA A 38 -31.80 -0.58 20.61
C ALA A 38 -32.73 -0.30 19.40
N VAL A 39 -33.20 -1.38 18.75
CA VAL A 39 -34.15 -1.32 17.62
C VAL A 39 -35.49 -1.93 17.96
N SER A 40 -35.71 -2.31 19.24
CA SER A 40 -37.01 -2.69 19.78
C SER A 40 -37.17 -2.11 21.17
N ASP A 41 -38.44 -1.86 21.58
CA ASP A 41 -38.75 -1.42 22.92
C ASP A 41 -38.99 -2.57 23.89
N LYS A 42 -39.32 -3.74 23.35
CA LYS A 42 -39.64 -4.94 24.12
C LYS A 42 -38.42 -5.85 24.21
N LEU A 43 -38.32 -6.55 25.37
CA LEU A 43 -37.40 -7.68 25.55
C LEU A 43 -37.82 -8.82 24.64
N LEU A 44 -36.87 -9.53 24.08
CA LEU A 44 -37.12 -10.74 23.28
C LEU A 44 -37.31 -11.92 24.23
N SER A 45 -38.42 -12.64 24.10
CA SER A 45 -38.60 -13.92 24.83
C SER A 45 -37.82 -15.04 24.11
N MET A 46 -37.56 -16.13 24.82
CA MET A 46 -36.96 -17.34 24.25
C MET A 46 -37.76 -17.82 23.03
N GLU A 47 -39.08 -17.89 23.13
CA GLU A 47 -39.96 -18.35 22.05
C GLU A 47 -39.84 -17.45 20.80
N ASN A 48 -39.64 -16.12 20.99
CA ASN A 48 -39.47 -15.20 19.87
C ASN A 48 -38.17 -15.46 19.14
N VAL A 49 -37.06 -15.69 19.87
CA VAL A 49 -35.74 -15.94 19.26
C VAL A 49 -35.69 -17.31 18.60
N GLU A 50 -36.27 -18.35 19.24
CA GLU A 50 -36.34 -19.70 18.70
C GLU A 50 -37.23 -19.77 17.44
N ALA A 51 -38.39 -19.11 17.44
CA ALA A 51 -39.25 -19.03 16.25
C ALA A 51 -38.56 -18.36 15.09
N LEU A 52 -37.82 -17.28 15.36
CA LEU A 52 -37.04 -16.58 14.35
C LEU A 52 -35.86 -17.44 13.83
N ALA A 53 -35.20 -18.19 14.72
CA ALA A 53 -34.15 -19.13 14.33
C ALA A 53 -34.69 -20.23 13.41
N SER A 54 -35.87 -20.76 13.71
CA SER A 54 -36.54 -21.78 12.88
C SER A 54 -36.90 -21.24 11.50
N GLU A 55 -37.43 -20.01 11.41
CA GLU A 55 -37.72 -19.32 10.15
C GLU A 55 -36.44 -19.11 9.30
N ILE A 56 -35.35 -18.73 9.94
CA ILE A 56 -34.05 -18.54 9.29
C ILE A 56 -33.53 -19.85 8.69
N ILE A 57 -33.59 -20.94 9.45
CA ILE A 57 -33.17 -22.28 9.02
C ILE A 57 -34.03 -22.75 7.83
N GLU A 58 -35.34 -22.59 7.92
CA GLU A 58 -36.27 -22.95 6.83
C GLU A 58 -35.98 -22.10 5.56
N ALA A 59 -35.76 -20.79 5.71
CA ALA A 59 -35.41 -19.92 4.62
C ALA A 59 -34.07 -20.32 3.97
N ALA A 60 -33.08 -20.69 4.79
CA ALA A 60 -31.78 -21.14 4.31
C ALA A 60 -31.81 -22.46 3.53
N GLN A 61 -32.80 -23.32 3.83
CA GLN A 61 -32.99 -24.60 3.17
C GLN A 61 -33.88 -24.53 1.91
N SER A 62 -34.81 -23.57 1.87
CA SER A 62 -35.83 -23.51 0.82
C SER A 62 -35.53 -22.55 -0.31
N ARG A 63 -34.70 -21.52 -0.08
CA ARG A 63 -34.38 -20.48 -1.10
C ARG A 63 -33.16 -20.88 -1.91
N THR A 64 -33.17 -20.57 -3.19
CA THR A 64 -32.06 -20.87 -4.12
C THR A 64 -30.81 -20.00 -3.87
N ASP A 65 -31.00 -18.80 -3.30
CA ASP A 65 -29.92 -17.84 -2.95
C ASP A 65 -29.41 -18.01 -1.51
N SER A 66 -29.77 -19.13 -0.85
CA SER A 66 -29.54 -19.34 0.58
C SER A 66 -28.99 -20.73 0.87
N PHE A 67 -28.28 -20.89 1.97
CA PHE A 67 -27.72 -22.18 2.41
C PHE A 67 -27.32 -22.14 3.87
N ILE A 68 -27.22 -23.33 4.48
CA ILE A 68 -26.60 -23.51 5.80
C ILE A 68 -25.14 -23.87 5.56
N ASP A 69 -24.21 -23.07 6.07
CA ASP A 69 -22.78 -23.30 5.96
C ASP A 69 -22.27 -24.27 7.04
N ILE A 70 -22.63 -24.02 8.29
CA ILE A 70 -22.27 -24.84 9.44
C ILE A 70 -23.54 -25.13 10.24
N ASP A 71 -23.76 -26.41 10.58
CA ASP A 71 -24.82 -26.81 11.51
C ASP A 71 -24.25 -27.78 12.56
N ARG A 72 -24.34 -27.36 13.83
CA ARG A 72 -23.86 -28.10 14.99
C ARG A 72 -24.91 -28.04 16.09
N VAL A 73 -24.79 -28.91 17.11
CA VAL A 73 -25.75 -28.96 18.23
C VAL A 73 -26.01 -27.60 18.87
N GLY A 74 -24.99 -26.79 19.10
CA GLY A 74 -25.13 -25.50 19.78
C GLY A 74 -25.05 -24.27 18.85
N SER A 75 -24.81 -24.43 17.56
CA SER A 75 -24.63 -23.28 16.63
C SER A 75 -25.00 -23.63 15.20
N THR A 76 -25.65 -22.69 14.53
CA THR A 76 -25.91 -22.77 13.09
C THR A 76 -25.42 -21.47 12.44
N ILE A 77 -24.65 -21.57 11.34
CA ILE A 77 -24.26 -20.44 10.51
C ILE A 77 -24.94 -20.63 9.16
N ALA A 78 -25.75 -19.64 8.79
CA ALA A 78 -26.53 -19.65 7.57
C ALA A 78 -26.34 -18.37 6.77
N GLN A 79 -26.39 -18.51 5.46
CA GLN A 79 -26.53 -17.40 4.51
C GLN A 79 -27.97 -17.40 4.01
N VAL A 80 -28.69 -16.28 4.19
CA VAL A 80 -30.04 -16.09 3.66
C VAL A 80 -30.06 -14.85 2.79
N GLY A 81 -30.00 -15.04 1.47
CA GLY A 81 -29.75 -13.97 0.54
C GLY A 81 -28.47 -13.22 0.92
N ARG A 82 -28.55 -11.92 1.19
CA ARG A 82 -27.41 -11.08 1.61
C ARG A 82 -27.09 -11.07 3.11
N TYR A 83 -27.82 -11.84 3.90
CA TYR A 83 -27.63 -11.86 5.36
C TYR A 83 -26.77 -13.07 5.75
N ARG A 84 -25.64 -12.83 6.42
CA ARG A 84 -24.91 -13.85 7.17
C ARG A 84 -25.47 -13.90 8.59
N ILE A 85 -25.91 -15.07 9.02
CA ILE A 85 -26.62 -15.24 10.26
C ILE A 85 -25.91 -16.31 11.09
N VAL A 86 -25.60 -15.97 12.33
CA VAL A 86 -25.08 -16.89 13.34
C VAL A 86 -26.19 -17.10 14.39
N ILE A 87 -26.58 -18.32 14.61
CA ILE A 87 -27.52 -18.72 15.63
C ILE A 87 -26.74 -19.48 16.70
N LEU A 88 -26.85 -19.05 17.95
CA LEU A 88 -26.29 -19.72 19.11
C LEU A 88 -27.44 -20.21 20.00
N ARG A 89 -27.29 -21.42 20.60
CA ARG A 89 -28.26 -22.02 21.49
C ARG A 89 -27.60 -22.82 22.60
N PRO A 90 -28.27 -23.00 23.76
CA PRO A 90 -27.77 -23.88 24.81
C PRO A 90 -27.55 -25.33 24.31
N PRO A 91 -26.53 -26.06 24.82
CA PRO A 91 -25.65 -25.67 25.94
C PRO A 91 -24.38 -24.91 25.51
N LEU A 92 -24.16 -24.60 24.21
CA LEU A 92 -22.98 -23.87 23.74
C LEU A 92 -22.95 -22.43 24.25
N SER A 93 -24.13 -21.79 24.29
CA SER A 93 -24.34 -20.47 24.90
C SER A 93 -25.27 -20.60 26.11
N ASP A 94 -25.27 -19.56 26.93
CA ASP A 94 -26.14 -19.48 28.12
C ASP A 94 -27.60 -19.12 27.77
N ALA A 95 -27.85 -18.61 26.55
CA ALA A 95 -29.16 -18.24 26.05
C ALA A 95 -29.21 -18.33 24.53
N TRP A 96 -30.42 -18.27 23.97
CA TRP A 96 -30.58 -18.14 22.52
C TRP A 96 -30.12 -16.76 22.04
N GLU A 97 -29.32 -16.76 20.98
CA GLU A 97 -28.84 -15.53 20.33
C GLU A 97 -28.81 -15.70 18.83
N ILE A 98 -29.25 -14.66 18.10
CA ILE A 98 -29.12 -14.54 16.66
C ILE A 98 -28.35 -13.26 16.37
N THR A 99 -27.21 -13.40 15.72
CA THR A 99 -26.48 -12.29 15.15
C THR A 99 -26.58 -12.35 13.63
N ALA A 100 -27.19 -11.33 13.03
CA ALA A 100 -27.28 -11.22 11.57
C ALA A 100 -26.51 -10.00 11.08
N VAL A 101 -25.69 -10.21 10.07
CA VAL A 101 -24.83 -9.18 9.45
C VAL A 101 -25.18 -9.07 7.98
N ARG A 102 -25.19 -7.85 7.44
CA ARG A 102 -25.28 -7.62 6.01
C ARG A 102 -24.31 -6.51 5.57
N PRO A 103 -23.78 -6.54 4.36
CA PRO A 103 -23.07 -5.42 3.77
C PRO A 103 -24.02 -4.22 3.61
N VAL A 104 -23.62 -3.03 4.08
CA VAL A 104 -24.42 -1.80 3.94
C VAL A 104 -24.21 -1.17 2.56
N LYS A 105 -23.01 -1.32 2.01
CA LYS A 105 -22.63 -0.77 0.70
C LYS A 105 -21.71 -1.78 -0.01
N THR A 106 -22.02 -2.08 -1.26
CA THR A 106 -21.08 -2.74 -2.16
C THR A 106 -20.18 -1.65 -2.74
N LEU A 107 -18.88 -1.73 -2.46
CA LEU A 107 -17.89 -0.83 -3.01
C LEU A 107 -17.29 -1.45 -4.27
N THR A 108 -17.08 -0.62 -5.29
CA THR A 108 -16.30 -0.95 -6.47
C THR A 108 -14.85 -0.51 -6.29
N LEU A 109 -13.94 -0.96 -7.15
CA LEU A 109 -12.54 -0.53 -7.09
C LEU A 109 -12.40 0.99 -7.28
N ALA A 110 -13.31 1.62 -8.04
CA ALA A 110 -13.34 3.07 -8.27
C ALA A 110 -13.74 3.89 -7.02
N ASP A 111 -14.38 3.27 -6.03
CA ASP A 111 -14.73 3.93 -4.76
C ASP A 111 -13.51 4.08 -3.81
N TYR A 112 -12.38 3.43 -4.13
CA TYR A 112 -11.13 3.56 -3.41
C TYR A 112 -10.25 4.61 -4.08
N ASP A 113 -9.54 5.39 -3.28
CA ASP A 113 -8.54 6.35 -3.77
C ASP A 113 -7.27 5.58 -4.16
N ILE A 114 -7.28 5.03 -5.38
CA ILE A 114 -6.21 4.19 -5.92
C ILE A 114 -5.38 5.01 -6.90
N SER A 115 -4.06 4.99 -6.74
CA SER A 115 -3.15 5.63 -7.68
C SER A 115 -3.22 4.97 -9.07
N GLU A 116 -2.96 5.74 -10.14
CA GLU A 116 -2.84 5.19 -11.49
C GLU A 116 -1.80 4.07 -11.56
N LYS A 117 -0.71 4.20 -10.79
CA LYS A 117 0.35 3.19 -10.70
C LYS A 117 -0.17 1.88 -10.13
N LEU A 118 -0.97 1.92 -9.06
CA LEU A 118 -1.56 0.72 -8.47
C LEU A 118 -2.65 0.13 -9.36
N THR A 119 -3.48 0.96 -9.98
CA THR A 119 -4.48 0.51 -10.95
C THR A 119 -3.84 -0.26 -12.10
N LYS A 120 -2.78 0.29 -12.69
CA LYS A 120 -2.01 -0.38 -13.73
C LYS A 120 -1.36 -1.68 -13.23
N ARG A 121 -0.82 -1.68 -12.01
CA ARG A 121 -0.24 -2.87 -11.39
C ARG A 121 -1.26 -3.99 -11.25
N ILE A 122 -2.46 -3.70 -10.73
CA ILE A 122 -3.55 -4.66 -10.57
C ILE A 122 -4.03 -5.20 -11.93
N ALA A 123 -4.14 -4.33 -12.94
CA ALA A 123 -4.63 -4.71 -14.27
C ALA A 123 -3.66 -5.58 -15.06
N GLU A 124 -2.34 -5.36 -14.93
CA GLU A 124 -1.35 -5.91 -15.88
C GLU A 124 -0.35 -6.88 -15.24
N GLN A 125 -0.07 -6.75 -13.95
CA GLN A 125 1.13 -7.37 -13.37
C GLN A 125 0.95 -7.99 -11.98
N ALA A 126 -0.14 -7.70 -11.28
CA ALA A 126 -0.33 -8.24 -9.94
C ALA A 126 -0.97 -9.62 -10.02
N GLU A 127 -0.19 -10.64 -9.72
CA GLU A 127 -0.64 -12.02 -9.77
C GLU A 127 -0.61 -12.71 -8.40
N GLY A 128 0.11 -12.13 -7.42
CA GLY A 128 0.17 -12.58 -6.04
C GLY A 128 -0.15 -11.44 -5.06
N ILE A 129 -1.45 -11.15 -4.85
CA ILE A 129 -1.91 -10.03 -4.05
C ILE A 129 -2.26 -10.49 -2.63
N LEU A 130 -1.70 -9.85 -1.60
CA LEU A 130 -2.18 -10.00 -0.23
C LEU A 130 -2.93 -8.73 0.21
N ILE A 131 -4.12 -8.93 0.78
CA ILE A 131 -4.91 -7.88 1.41
C ILE A 131 -4.78 -8.06 2.93
N ALA A 132 -4.12 -7.12 3.59
CA ALA A 132 -3.84 -7.19 5.01
C ALA A 132 -4.57 -6.09 5.79
N GLY A 133 -4.82 -6.33 7.06
CA GLY A 133 -5.43 -5.36 7.99
C GLY A 133 -6.05 -6.04 9.20
N ALA A 134 -6.37 -5.27 10.24
CA ALA A 134 -7.03 -5.78 11.43
C ALA A 134 -8.48 -6.25 11.14
N PRO A 135 -9.09 -7.04 12.00
CA PRO A 135 -10.50 -7.42 11.88
C PRO A 135 -11.42 -6.19 11.74
N GLY A 136 -12.42 -6.26 10.86
CA GLY A 136 -13.38 -5.17 10.65
C GLY A 136 -12.86 -3.94 9.89
N MET A 137 -11.65 -3.98 9.33
CA MET A 137 -11.05 -2.85 8.60
C MET A 137 -11.46 -2.75 7.12
N GLY A 138 -12.33 -3.65 6.62
CA GLY A 138 -12.84 -3.60 5.24
C GLY A 138 -12.05 -4.44 4.23
N LYS A 139 -11.27 -5.44 4.69
CA LYS A 139 -10.48 -6.33 3.81
C LYS A 139 -11.36 -7.12 2.84
N SER A 140 -12.38 -7.83 3.34
CA SER A 140 -13.31 -8.61 2.50
C SER A 140 -14.09 -7.72 1.54
N THR A 141 -14.40 -6.47 1.94
CA THR A 141 -15.02 -5.49 1.04
C THR A 141 -14.10 -5.11 -0.11
N PHE A 142 -12.80 -4.92 0.16
CA PHE A 142 -11.81 -4.65 -0.89
C PHE A 142 -11.54 -5.88 -1.76
N SER A 143 -11.46 -7.08 -1.15
CA SER A 143 -11.36 -8.36 -1.88
C SER A 143 -12.54 -8.55 -2.85
N GLN A 144 -13.76 -8.28 -2.39
CA GLN A 144 -14.97 -8.30 -3.20
C GLN A 144 -14.91 -7.31 -4.37
N ALA A 145 -14.43 -6.08 -4.12
CA ALA A 145 -14.26 -5.07 -5.18
C ALA A 145 -13.24 -5.53 -6.23
N LEU A 146 -12.15 -6.20 -5.83
CA LEU A 146 -11.19 -6.81 -6.77
C LEU A 146 -11.80 -7.97 -7.56
N ALA A 147 -12.56 -8.86 -6.90
CA ALA A 147 -13.22 -9.96 -7.59
C ALA A 147 -14.18 -9.47 -8.67
N THR A 148 -14.99 -8.45 -8.32
CA THR A 148 -15.90 -7.79 -9.25
C THR A 148 -15.13 -7.14 -10.40
N TYR A 149 -14.07 -6.40 -10.11
CA TYR A 149 -13.24 -5.76 -11.12
C TYR A 149 -12.65 -6.77 -12.11
N PHE A 150 -12.06 -7.87 -11.64
CA PHE A 150 -11.51 -8.89 -12.54
C PHE A 150 -12.60 -9.56 -13.38
N ALA A 151 -13.77 -9.84 -12.81
CA ALA A 151 -14.90 -10.41 -13.55
C ALA A 151 -15.42 -9.44 -14.65
N GLU A 152 -15.49 -8.13 -14.36
CA GLU A 152 -15.86 -7.09 -15.33
C GLU A 152 -14.81 -6.94 -16.46
N GLN A 153 -13.54 -7.27 -16.19
CA GLN A 153 -12.48 -7.34 -17.22
C GLN A 153 -12.53 -8.65 -18.02
N GLY A 154 -13.57 -9.48 -17.86
CA GLY A 154 -13.75 -10.73 -18.59
C GLY A 154 -12.84 -11.86 -18.08
N LYS A 155 -12.29 -11.76 -16.89
CA LYS A 155 -11.47 -12.83 -16.28
C LYS A 155 -12.35 -13.89 -15.63
N ILE A 156 -11.89 -15.13 -15.68
CA ILE A 156 -12.50 -16.25 -14.94
C ILE A 156 -12.07 -16.14 -13.48
N VAL A 157 -13.01 -15.80 -12.61
CA VAL A 157 -12.74 -15.57 -11.18
C VAL A 157 -13.45 -16.62 -10.34
N LYS A 158 -12.73 -17.14 -9.34
CA LYS A 158 -13.30 -18.01 -8.31
C LYS A 158 -12.93 -17.50 -6.92
N THR A 159 -13.81 -17.70 -5.95
CA THR A 159 -13.52 -17.40 -4.55
C THR A 159 -13.48 -18.66 -3.72
N VAL A 160 -12.66 -18.66 -2.67
CA VAL A 160 -12.56 -19.70 -1.65
C VAL A 160 -12.80 -19.03 -0.31
N GLU A 161 -13.88 -19.39 0.35
CA GLU A 161 -14.43 -18.68 1.50
C GLU A 161 -14.75 -19.63 2.66
N ALA A 162 -14.62 -19.13 3.88
CA ALA A 162 -15.02 -19.85 5.08
C ALA A 162 -15.46 -18.89 6.21
N PRO A 163 -16.73 -18.51 6.31
CA PRO A 163 -17.89 -18.91 5.50
C PRO A 163 -17.99 -18.13 4.16
N ARG A 164 -18.84 -18.63 3.27
CA ARG A 164 -19.10 -17.99 1.96
C ARG A 164 -20.05 -16.81 2.14
N ASP A 165 -19.54 -15.59 2.03
CA ASP A 165 -20.27 -14.35 2.31
C ASP A 165 -19.91 -13.14 1.45
N LEU A 166 -19.00 -13.29 0.48
CA LEU A 166 -18.72 -12.24 -0.48
C LEU A 166 -19.94 -12.01 -1.40
N VAL A 167 -20.25 -10.76 -1.64
CA VAL A 167 -21.28 -10.36 -2.60
C VAL A 167 -20.59 -10.05 -3.93
N VAL A 168 -20.57 -11.02 -4.82
CA VAL A 168 -19.90 -10.95 -6.12
C VAL A 168 -20.88 -11.21 -7.27
N PRO A 169 -20.57 -10.82 -8.53
CA PRO A 169 -21.41 -11.14 -9.68
C PRO A 169 -21.63 -12.64 -9.86
N ASP A 170 -22.76 -13.04 -10.43
CA ASP A 170 -23.12 -14.44 -10.72
C ASP A 170 -22.11 -15.15 -11.64
N THR A 171 -21.26 -14.41 -12.34
CA THR A 171 -20.16 -14.93 -13.16
C THR A 171 -18.99 -15.46 -12.32
N VAL A 172 -18.92 -15.11 -11.04
CA VAL A 172 -17.88 -15.56 -10.10
C VAL A 172 -18.34 -16.83 -9.40
N THR A 173 -17.56 -17.89 -9.50
CA THR A 173 -17.85 -19.15 -8.76
C THR A 173 -17.36 -19.02 -7.32
N GLN A 174 -18.24 -19.17 -6.36
CA GLN A 174 -17.93 -19.15 -4.93
C GLN A 174 -17.81 -20.58 -4.39
N ILE A 175 -16.68 -20.93 -3.78
CA ILE A 175 -16.37 -22.23 -3.19
C ILE A 175 -16.35 -22.09 -1.67
N ALA A 176 -17.16 -22.87 -0.97
CA ALA A 176 -17.16 -22.93 0.48
C ALA A 176 -16.13 -23.95 0.98
N LEU A 177 -15.03 -23.47 1.58
CA LEU A 177 -13.99 -24.34 2.14
C LEU A 177 -14.52 -25.20 3.31
N SER A 178 -15.55 -24.73 4.01
CA SER A 178 -16.24 -25.50 5.07
C SER A 178 -16.97 -26.76 4.57
N ARG A 179 -17.17 -26.90 3.25
CA ARG A 179 -17.88 -28.00 2.60
C ARG A 179 -16.97 -28.96 1.82
N GLY A 180 -15.70 -28.60 1.66
CA GLY A 180 -14.70 -29.42 0.96
C GLY A 180 -13.40 -29.52 1.74
N SER A 181 -12.45 -30.30 1.24
CA SER A 181 -11.09 -30.32 1.78
C SER A 181 -10.18 -29.33 1.02
N PRO A 182 -9.05 -28.89 1.60
CA PRO A 182 -8.06 -28.11 0.87
C PRO A 182 -7.57 -28.82 -0.40
N GLU A 183 -7.42 -30.14 -0.36
CA GLU A 183 -7.00 -30.97 -1.48
C GLU A 183 -8.04 -30.95 -2.62
N GLU A 184 -9.33 -31.06 -2.28
CA GLU A 184 -10.43 -30.97 -3.25
C GLU A 184 -10.49 -29.58 -3.89
N VAL A 185 -10.32 -28.51 -3.11
CA VAL A 185 -10.28 -27.13 -3.62
C VAL A 185 -9.09 -26.92 -4.55
N HIS A 186 -7.92 -27.47 -4.21
CA HIS A 186 -6.73 -27.44 -5.05
C HIS A 186 -7.00 -28.06 -6.42
N ASP A 187 -7.54 -29.30 -6.45
CA ASP A 187 -7.84 -30.00 -7.70
C ASP A 187 -8.87 -29.26 -8.55
N ILE A 188 -9.93 -28.72 -7.92
CA ILE A 188 -10.97 -27.95 -8.61
C ILE A 188 -10.35 -26.68 -9.26
N LEU A 189 -9.49 -25.95 -8.55
CA LEU A 189 -8.89 -24.73 -9.05
C LEU A 189 -7.89 -25.00 -10.16
N LEU A 190 -7.05 -26.02 -10.04
CA LEU A 190 -6.11 -26.42 -11.11
C LEU A 190 -6.83 -26.89 -12.38
N LEU A 191 -7.84 -27.75 -12.24
CA LEU A 191 -8.55 -28.32 -13.38
C LEU A 191 -9.47 -27.31 -14.08
N SER A 192 -10.06 -26.38 -13.31
CA SER A 192 -10.96 -25.36 -13.86
C SER A 192 -10.24 -24.11 -14.40
N ARG A 193 -8.93 -23.98 -14.17
CA ARG A 193 -8.04 -22.94 -14.72
C ARG A 193 -8.62 -21.51 -14.64
N PRO A 194 -8.95 -21.00 -13.44
CA PRO A 194 -9.34 -19.61 -13.31
C PRO A 194 -8.16 -18.69 -13.61
N ASP A 195 -8.45 -17.47 -14.10
CA ASP A 195 -7.44 -16.41 -14.21
C ASP A 195 -7.03 -15.92 -12.81
N TYR A 196 -8.04 -15.78 -11.90
CA TYR A 196 -7.83 -15.36 -10.52
C TYR A 196 -8.63 -16.21 -9.53
N SER A 197 -8.00 -16.54 -8.41
CA SER A 197 -8.66 -17.15 -7.25
C SER A 197 -8.47 -16.28 -6.02
N LEU A 198 -9.57 -15.97 -5.32
CA LEU A 198 -9.56 -15.13 -4.13
C LEU A 198 -9.82 -15.99 -2.89
N PHE A 199 -8.88 -16.00 -1.95
CA PHE A 199 -9.03 -16.62 -0.64
C PHE A 199 -9.47 -15.57 0.37
N ASP A 200 -10.75 -15.60 0.76
CA ASP A 200 -11.24 -14.74 1.82
C ASP A 200 -10.88 -15.35 3.17
N GLU A 201 -9.87 -14.74 3.80
CA GLU A 201 -9.36 -15.10 5.11
C GLU A 201 -8.53 -16.40 5.20
N MET A 202 -7.25 -16.31 4.90
CA MET A 202 -6.29 -17.38 5.17
C MET A 202 -5.89 -17.41 6.64
N ARG A 203 -6.18 -18.52 7.33
CA ARG A 203 -5.98 -18.70 8.79
C ARG A 203 -4.97 -19.79 9.12
N ASN A 204 -5.08 -20.94 8.46
CA ASN A 204 -4.33 -22.14 8.76
C ASN A 204 -3.06 -22.26 7.91
N PRO A 205 -2.03 -22.97 8.36
CA PRO A 205 -0.84 -23.24 7.55
C PRO A 205 -1.15 -23.78 6.16
N LYS A 206 -2.10 -24.71 6.07
CA LYS A 206 -2.53 -25.32 4.79
C LYS A 206 -3.14 -24.30 3.81
N ASP A 207 -3.77 -23.23 4.29
CA ASP A 207 -4.31 -22.19 3.41
C ASP A 207 -3.18 -21.45 2.68
N PHE A 208 -2.04 -21.22 3.36
CA PHE A 208 -0.86 -20.56 2.79
C PHE A 208 -0.10 -21.48 1.81
N GLU A 209 -0.05 -22.76 2.11
CA GLU A 209 0.54 -23.78 1.21
C GLU A 209 -0.29 -23.85 -0.07
N LEU A 210 -1.62 -24.00 0.05
CA LEU A 210 -2.54 -24.05 -1.08
C LEU A 210 -2.45 -22.78 -1.94
N PHE A 211 -2.40 -21.60 -1.31
CA PHE A 211 -2.22 -20.32 -2.00
C PHE A 211 -0.91 -20.31 -2.83
N ALA A 212 0.20 -20.76 -2.22
CA ALA A 212 1.49 -20.79 -2.88
C ALA A 212 1.53 -21.78 -4.04
N ASP A 213 1.01 -22.99 -3.87
CA ASP A 213 0.99 -24.03 -4.89
C ASP A 213 0.18 -23.60 -6.13
N LEU A 214 -1.00 -23.03 -5.91
CA LEU A 214 -1.84 -22.51 -6.99
C LEU A 214 -1.17 -21.34 -7.72
N ARG A 215 -0.51 -20.44 -6.96
CA ARG A 215 0.23 -19.33 -7.57
C ARG A 215 1.40 -19.80 -8.41
N LEU A 216 2.17 -20.79 -7.94
CA LEU A 216 3.27 -21.40 -8.68
C LEU A 216 2.79 -22.20 -9.90
N ALA A 217 1.57 -22.71 -9.86
CA ALA A 217 0.91 -23.35 -11.00
C ALA A 217 0.40 -22.33 -12.04
N GLY A 218 0.54 -21.02 -11.80
CA GLY A 218 0.20 -19.96 -12.75
C GLY A 218 -1.18 -19.33 -12.56
N VAL A 219 -1.90 -19.66 -11.49
CA VAL A 219 -3.18 -19.01 -11.14
C VAL A 219 -2.89 -17.65 -10.47
N GLY A 220 -3.54 -16.58 -10.90
CA GLY A 220 -3.51 -15.31 -10.19
C GLY A 220 -4.18 -15.45 -8.83
N MET A 221 -3.48 -15.10 -7.74
CA MET A 221 -3.95 -15.34 -6.39
C MET A 221 -4.17 -14.05 -5.62
N VAL A 222 -5.32 -13.93 -4.97
CA VAL A 222 -5.60 -12.85 -4.00
C VAL A 222 -5.91 -13.49 -2.66
N GLY A 223 -5.15 -13.15 -1.62
CA GLY A 223 -5.34 -13.69 -0.27
C GLY A 223 -5.63 -12.61 0.75
N VAL A 224 -6.64 -12.84 1.59
CA VAL A 224 -6.95 -11.95 2.72
C VAL A 224 -6.33 -12.51 4.00
N VAL A 225 -5.56 -11.68 4.69
CA VAL A 225 -4.89 -12.06 5.95
C VAL A 225 -5.11 -11.01 7.04
N HIS A 226 -5.14 -11.46 8.27
CA HIS A 226 -5.12 -10.56 9.41
C HIS A 226 -3.70 -10.10 9.72
N GLY A 227 -3.52 -8.80 9.92
CA GLY A 227 -2.26 -8.19 10.32
C GLY A 227 -2.49 -6.82 10.94
N THR A 228 -1.64 -6.42 11.85
CA THR A 228 -1.67 -5.08 12.48
C THR A 228 -0.83 -4.08 11.70
N ASN A 229 0.09 -4.58 10.89
CA ASN A 229 0.90 -3.83 9.94
C ASN A 229 1.08 -4.62 8.63
N PRO A 230 1.46 -3.97 7.53
CA PRO A 230 1.58 -4.65 6.24
C PRO A 230 2.68 -5.72 6.19
N MET A 231 3.72 -5.63 7.03
CA MET A 231 4.79 -6.63 7.11
C MET A 231 4.30 -7.96 7.70
N ASP A 232 3.31 -7.92 8.61
CA ASP A 232 2.75 -9.13 9.23
C ASP A 232 2.24 -10.12 8.18
N ALA A 233 1.68 -9.61 7.07
CA ALA A 233 1.18 -10.44 5.98
C ALA A 233 2.29 -11.26 5.32
N ILE A 234 3.43 -10.62 5.06
CA ILE A 234 4.59 -11.25 4.42
C ILE A 234 5.24 -12.26 5.38
N GLN A 235 5.35 -11.89 6.66
CA GLN A 235 5.93 -12.75 7.69
C GLN A 235 5.21 -14.09 7.84
N ARG A 236 3.92 -14.18 7.49
CA ARG A 236 3.17 -15.43 7.52
C ARG A 236 3.67 -16.48 6.53
N PHE A 237 4.39 -16.08 5.49
CA PHE A 237 4.99 -16.96 4.50
C PHE A 237 6.46 -17.30 4.82
N ILE A 238 7.11 -16.51 5.67
CA ILE A 238 8.49 -16.79 6.10
C ILE A 238 8.52 -18.08 6.91
N GLY A 239 9.47 -18.95 6.60
CA GLY A 239 9.58 -20.27 7.21
C GLY A 239 8.61 -21.34 6.71
N LYS A 240 7.70 -20.97 5.77
CA LYS A 240 6.83 -21.91 5.07
C LYS A 240 7.23 -22.08 3.61
N LEU A 241 7.81 -21.06 3.02
CA LEU A 241 8.34 -21.08 1.66
C LEU A 241 9.81 -20.75 1.68
N ASP A 242 10.53 -21.31 0.71
CA ASP A 242 11.90 -20.90 0.45
C ASP A 242 11.96 -19.41 0.10
N LEU A 243 12.98 -18.72 0.59
CA LEU A 243 13.13 -17.28 0.40
C LEU A 243 13.04 -16.87 -1.06
N GLY A 244 13.63 -17.67 -1.95
CA GLY A 244 13.62 -17.43 -3.39
C GLY A 244 12.25 -17.52 -4.03
N VAL A 245 11.32 -18.21 -3.41
CA VAL A 245 9.96 -18.43 -3.93
C VAL A 245 9.00 -17.30 -3.51
N ILE A 246 9.25 -16.65 -2.36
CA ILE A 246 8.34 -15.63 -1.81
C ILE A 246 7.93 -14.56 -2.85
N PRO A 247 8.84 -13.92 -3.62
CA PRO A 247 8.46 -12.90 -4.59
C PRO A 247 7.69 -13.41 -5.81
N HIS A 248 7.74 -14.74 -6.05
CA HIS A 248 6.95 -15.39 -7.10
C HIS A 248 5.53 -15.72 -6.63
N VAL A 249 5.35 -15.86 -5.33
CA VAL A 249 4.05 -16.13 -4.70
C VAL A 249 3.34 -14.85 -4.33
N ILE A 250 4.09 -13.85 -3.81
CA ILE A 250 3.54 -12.56 -3.37
C ILE A 250 4.33 -11.44 -4.03
N ASP A 251 3.68 -10.64 -4.84
CA ASP A 251 4.28 -9.49 -5.50
C ASP A 251 3.75 -8.15 -4.97
N THR A 252 2.56 -8.14 -4.39
CA THR A 252 1.87 -6.92 -3.94
C THR A 252 1.14 -7.15 -2.63
N VAL A 253 1.32 -6.26 -1.65
CA VAL A 253 0.57 -6.25 -0.38
C VAL A 253 -0.20 -4.95 -0.24
N VAL A 254 -1.52 -5.03 -0.12
CA VAL A 254 -2.42 -3.90 0.08
C VAL A 254 -2.89 -3.89 1.54
N PHE A 255 -2.51 -2.88 2.30
CA PHE A 255 -2.88 -2.75 3.70
C PHE A 255 -4.10 -1.83 3.85
N ILE A 256 -5.19 -2.41 4.36
CA ILE A 256 -6.47 -1.73 4.56
C ILE A 256 -6.62 -1.29 6.01
N LYS A 257 -6.96 -0.02 6.21
CA LYS A 257 -7.26 0.57 7.51
C LYS A 257 -8.46 1.50 7.39
N ASN A 258 -9.46 1.31 8.26
CA ASN A 258 -10.69 2.12 8.28
C ASN A 258 -11.43 2.17 6.92
N GLY A 259 -11.44 1.07 6.18
CA GLY A 259 -12.12 0.96 4.89
C GLY A 259 -11.39 1.62 3.71
N THR A 260 -10.15 2.09 3.90
CA THR A 260 -9.33 2.72 2.86
C THR A 260 -7.99 2.02 2.69
N ILE A 261 -7.34 2.19 1.54
CA ILE A 261 -5.98 1.74 1.32
C ILE A 261 -5.05 2.68 2.09
N ASN A 262 -4.38 2.14 3.10
CA ASN A 262 -3.46 2.90 3.93
C ASN A 262 -2.02 2.84 3.40
N LYS A 263 -1.59 1.67 2.92
CA LYS A 263 -0.25 1.44 2.40
C LYS A 263 -0.23 0.30 1.40
N VAL A 264 0.64 0.41 0.40
CA VAL A 264 0.90 -0.66 -0.56
C VAL A 264 2.38 -0.98 -0.55
N LEU A 265 2.73 -2.27 -0.45
CA LEU A 265 4.09 -2.76 -0.55
C LEU A 265 4.26 -3.55 -1.84
N GLY A 266 5.42 -3.37 -2.47
CA GLY A 266 5.90 -4.27 -3.52
C GLY A 266 7.00 -5.17 -2.98
N ILE A 267 7.13 -6.36 -3.58
CA ILE A 267 8.11 -7.36 -3.22
C ILE A 267 8.90 -7.74 -4.47
N LYS A 268 10.20 -7.80 -4.38
CA LYS A 268 11.08 -8.25 -5.47
C LYS A 268 12.33 -8.93 -4.92
N MET A 269 12.98 -9.74 -5.76
CA MET A 269 14.28 -10.29 -5.44
C MET A 269 15.38 -9.50 -6.13
N GLU A 270 16.47 -9.28 -5.43
CA GLU A 270 17.71 -8.68 -5.94
C GLU A 270 18.91 -9.47 -5.41
N VAL A 271 19.95 -9.60 -6.24
CA VAL A 271 21.24 -10.12 -5.77
C VAL A 271 22.09 -8.91 -5.38
N LYS A 272 22.32 -8.73 -4.09
CA LYS A 272 23.06 -7.60 -3.55
C LYS A 272 23.66 -7.92 -2.20
N VAL A 273 24.56 -7.06 -1.73
CA VAL A 273 25.00 -7.08 -0.33
C VAL A 273 23.86 -6.56 0.55
N PRO A 274 23.41 -7.34 1.55
CA PRO A 274 22.35 -6.91 2.47
C PRO A 274 22.67 -5.60 3.19
N SER A 275 21.67 -4.82 3.49
CA SER A 275 21.82 -3.55 4.24
C SER A 275 22.50 -3.80 5.61
N GLY A 276 23.56 -3.02 5.87
CA GLY A 276 24.39 -3.17 7.09
C GLY A 276 25.62 -4.06 6.96
N MET A 277 25.80 -4.72 5.79
CA MET A 277 27.03 -5.45 5.45
C MET A 277 27.84 -4.64 4.44
N THR A 278 29.18 -4.72 4.50
CA THR A 278 30.07 -3.87 3.67
C THR A 278 30.93 -4.64 2.67
N GLU A 279 31.13 -5.94 2.90
CA GLU A 279 32.02 -6.75 2.05
C GLU A 279 31.29 -7.25 0.79
N ALA A 280 31.90 -7.07 -0.37
CA ALA A 280 31.32 -7.44 -1.66
C ALA A 280 31.06 -8.96 -1.79
N ASP A 281 31.88 -9.78 -1.15
CA ASP A 281 31.76 -11.26 -1.14
C ASP A 281 30.52 -11.75 -0.38
N LEU A 282 29.83 -10.85 0.34
CA LEU A 282 28.57 -11.14 1.03
C LEU A 282 27.33 -10.94 0.14
N ALA A 283 27.50 -10.67 -1.16
CA ALA A 283 26.39 -10.56 -2.09
C ALA A 283 25.59 -11.88 -2.13
N ARG A 284 24.28 -11.78 -1.97
CA ARG A 284 23.37 -12.92 -1.92
C ARG A 284 21.99 -12.55 -2.45
N PRO A 285 21.11 -13.52 -2.76
CA PRO A 285 19.70 -13.22 -3.01
C PRO A 285 19.06 -12.57 -1.78
N VAL A 286 18.44 -11.40 -1.99
CA VAL A 286 17.74 -10.63 -0.98
C VAL A 286 16.34 -10.34 -1.48
N VAL A 287 15.33 -10.66 -0.70
CA VAL A 287 13.96 -10.20 -0.96
C VAL A 287 13.83 -8.79 -0.41
N VAL A 288 13.62 -7.85 -1.31
CA VAL A 288 13.45 -6.44 -0.97
C VAL A 288 11.97 -6.10 -0.94
N ILE A 289 11.53 -5.62 0.21
CA ILE A 289 10.20 -5.07 0.41
C ILE A 289 10.30 -3.56 0.32
N PHE A 290 9.53 -2.97 -0.58
CA PHE A 290 9.58 -1.54 -0.82
C PHE A 290 8.18 -0.92 -0.76
N ASP A 291 8.12 0.35 -0.42
CA ASP A 291 6.91 1.15 -0.55
C ASP A 291 6.56 1.29 -2.03
N PHE A 292 5.39 0.80 -2.42
CA PHE A 292 5.02 0.70 -3.83
C PHE A 292 4.93 2.06 -4.51
N GLU A 293 4.44 3.10 -3.83
CA GLU A 293 4.28 4.43 -4.42
C GLU A 293 5.61 5.14 -4.62
N THR A 294 6.48 5.08 -3.61
CA THR A 294 7.75 5.81 -3.60
C THR A 294 8.94 5.00 -4.11
N ASN A 295 8.79 3.67 -4.28
CA ASN A 295 9.87 2.70 -4.56
C ASN A 295 11.00 2.68 -3.52
N LYS A 296 10.79 3.25 -2.33
CA LYS A 296 11.78 3.23 -1.25
C LYS A 296 11.83 1.86 -0.58
N PRO A 297 13.00 1.24 -0.40
CA PRO A 297 13.13 0.00 0.34
C PRO A 297 12.76 0.24 1.81
N LEU A 298 12.00 -0.69 2.38
CA LEU A 298 11.53 -0.65 3.77
C LEU A 298 12.12 -1.76 4.61
N ALA A 299 12.30 -2.93 4.02
CA ALA A 299 12.90 -4.07 4.69
C ALA A 299 13.56 -5.01 3.68
N GLU A 300 14.49 -5.79 4.17
CA GLU A 300 15.16 -6.85 3.43
C GLU A 300 15.01 -8.17 4.17
N ILE A 301 14.78 -9.24 3.40
CA ILE A 301 14.74 -10.59 3.91
C ILE A 301 15.85 -11.39 3.21
N TYR A 302 16.70 -12.03 3.97
CA TYR A 302 17.77 -12.88 3.46
C TYR A 302 18.11 -14.00 4.43
N SER A 303 18.79 -15.04 3.94
CA SER A 303 19.28 -16.12 4.80
C SER A 303 20.62 -15.77 5.42
N TYR A 304 20.72 -15.97 6.72
CA TYR A 304 21.97 -15.87 7.47
C TYR A 304 22.23 -17.19 8.19
N GLY A 305 23.13 -17.99 7.63
CA GLY A 305 23.25 -19.40 8.03
C GLY A 305 21.98 -20.17 7.64
N GLU A 306 21.41 -20.89 8.59
CA GLU A 306 20.15 -21.62 8.42
C GLU A 306 18.89 -20.77 8.73
N GLU A 307 19.07 -19.55 9.22
CA GLU A 307 17.96 -18.69 9.62
C GLU A 307 17.60 -17.66 8.54
N THR A 308 16.31 -17.39 8.42
CA THR A 308 15.79 -16.27 7.62
C THR A 308 15.58 -15.06 8.50
N VAL A 309 16.28 -13.98 8.19
CA VAL A 309 16.20 -12.72 8.95
C VAL A 309 15.49 -11.64 8.17
N VAL A 310 14.70 -10.83 8.87
CA VAL A 310 14.03 -9.65 8.35
C VAL A 310 14.67 -8.41 8.94
N VAL A 311 15.34 -7.63 8.12
CA VAL A 311 16.06 -6.43 8.56
C VAL A 311 15.33 -5.19 8.01
N PRO A 312 14.86 -4.27 8.87
CA PRO A 312 14.32 -3.01 8.41
C PRO A 312 15.43 -2.17 7.79
N VAL A 313 15.17 -1.66 6.57
CA VAL A 313 16.05 -0.68 5.94
C VAL A 313 15.72 0.69 6.54
N THR A 314 16.48 1.07 7.55
CA THR A 314 16.47 2.47 8.01
C THR A 314 17.28 3.28 7.01
N GLU A 315 16.73 4.40 6.51
CA GLU A 315 17.54 5.42 5.85
C GLU A 315 18.68 5.73 6.83
N GLN A 316 19.87 5.23 6.54
CA GLN A 316 21.05 5.66 7.30
C GLN A 316 21.13 7.15 7.01
N LYS A 317 20.73 7.99 7.96
CA LYS A 317 21.16 9.39 7.97
C LYS A 317 22.66 9.32 7.83
N ALA A 318 23.19 9.77 6.70
CA ALA A 318 24.62 9.71 6.43
C ALA A 318 25.35 10.13 7.69
N THR A 319 26.21 9.26 8.21
CA THR A 319 27.00 9.58 9.42
C THR A 319 27.65 10.93 9.21
N GLY A 320 27.88 11.70 10.25
CA GLY A 320 28.51 13.00 10.12
C GLY A 320 29.76 12.97 9.24
N ALA A 321 30.53 11.87 9.30
CA ALA A 321 31.71 11.60 8.46
C ALA A 321 31.33 11.44 6.97
N LYS A 322 30.31 10.63 6.63
CA LYS A 322 29.86 10.47 5.23
C LYS A 322 29.31 11.78 4.65
N ARG A 323 28.63 12.58 5.46
CA ARG A 323 28.14 13.89 5.04
C ARG A 323 29.27 14.87 4.77
N LEU A 324 30.31 14.89 5.64
CA LEU A 324 31.50 15.71 5.42
C LEU A 324 32.28 15.25 4.18
N ALA A 325 32.42 13.95 3.96
CA ALA A 325 33.04 13.39 2.76
C ALA A 325 32.26 13.76 1.50
N ALA A 326 30.93 13.62 1.50
CA ALA A 326 30.07 14.02 0.38
C ALA A 326 30.20 15.52 0.07
N GLU A 327 30.24 16.39 1.08
CA GLU A 327 30.44 17.83 0.92
C GLU A 327 31.84 18.16 0.37
N ALA A 328 32.87 17.44 0.82
CA ALA A 328 34.24 17.61 0.31
C ALA A 328 34.33 17.24 -1.18
N ILE A 329 33.80 16.05 -1.54
CA ILE A 329 33.73 15.60 -2.93
C ILE A 329 32.90 16.57 -3.78
N LYS A 330 31.74 16.99 -3.32
CA LYS A 330 30.85 17.92 -4.00
C LYS A 330 31.57 19.28 -4.29
N ARG A 331 32.41 19.73 -3.36
CA ARG A 331 33.21 20.97 -3.53
C ARG A 331 34.19 20.84 -4.66
N VAL A 332 34.89 19.71 -4.80
CA VAL A 332 35.84 19.44 -5.88
C VAL A 332 35.11 19.39 -7.22
N PHE A 333 33.96 18.71 -7.30
CA PHE A 333 33.23 18.55 -8.55
C PHE A 333 32.44 19.79 -8.99
N ARG A 334 32.12 20.73 -8.10
CA ARG A 334 31.49 22.01 -8.46
C ARG A 334 32.32 22.89 -9.41
N GLN A 335 33.61 22.66 -9.50
CA GLN A 335 34.45 23.37 -10.50
C GLN A 335 34.26 22.82 -11.92
N TYR A 336 33.70 21.61 -12.08
CA TYR A 336 33.49 20.94 -13.36
C TYR A 336 32.02 20.97 -13.80
N ALA A 337 31.07 21.00 -12.85
CA ALA A 337 29.62 20.98 -13.14
C ALA A 337 28.85 21.81 -12.13
N ASP A 338 27.81 22.52 -12.59
CA ASP A 338 26.96 23.37 -11.74
C ASP A 338 26.00 22.53 -10.84
N HIS A 339 25.61 21.35 -11.32
CA HIS A 339 24.75 20.41 -10.59
C HIS A 339 25.51 19.11 -10.37
N VAL A 340 25.82 18.83 -9.11
CA VAL A 340 26.56 17.65 -8.67
C VAL A 340 25.84 17.08 -7.48
N ASP A 341 25.43 15.81 -7.57
CA ASP A 341 24.98 15.05 -6.43
C ASP A 341 26.00 13.97 -6.11
N VAL A 342 26.27 13.80 -4.80
CA VAL A 342 27.30 12.88 -4.30
C VAL A 342 26.68 11.98 -3.23
N GLU A 343 26.79 10.69 -3.45
CA GLU A 343 26.39 9.65 -2.51
C GLU A 343 27.61 8.84 -2.09
N VAL A 344 28.01 8.93 -0.82
CA VAL A 344 29.10 8.13 -0.27
C VAL A 344 28.56 6.75 0.14
N VAL A 345 28.84 5.77 -0.70
CA VAL A 345 28.32 4.39 -0.54
C VAL A 345 29.08 3.67 0.57
N SER A 346 30.41 3.71 0.54
CA SER A 346 31.28 3.11 1.55
C SER A 346 32.42 4.03 1.90
N ASP A 347 33.28 3.62 2.85
CA ASP A 347 34.46 4.41 3.23
C ASP A 347 35.45 4.60 2.07
N ASN A 348 35.39 3.73 1.04
CA ASN A 348 36.31 3.72 -0.09
C ASN A 348 35.61 3.97 -1.45
N LYS A 349 34.29 4.26 -1.48
CA LYS A 349 33.55 4.44 -2.73
C LYS A 349 32.47 5.50 -2.62
N ALA A 350 32.43 6.40 -3.60
CA ALA A 350 31.36 7.38 -3.78
C ALA A 350 30.82 7.35 -5.21
N ILE A 351 29.53 7.66 -5.35
CA ILE A 351 28.85 7.86 -6.63
C ILE A 351 28.66 9.35 -6.81
N VAL A 352 29.11 9.88 -7.96
CA VAL A 352 28.98 11.28 -8.32
C VAL A 352 28.08 11.39 -9.54
N SER A 353 26.91 11.97 -9.38
CA SER A 353 25.94 12.19 -10.47
C SER A 353 26.09 13.59 -11.03
N VAL A 354 26.39 13.70 -12.34
CA VAL A 354 26.59 14.95 -13.06
C VAL A 354 25.80 14.92 -14.37
N PRO A 355 25.44 16.08 -14.94
CA PRO A 355 24.82 16.13 -16.26
C PRO A 355 25.71 15.50 -17.33
N GLU A 356 25.14 14.77 -18.29
CA GLU A 356 25.81 13.99 -19.34
C GLU A 356 26.96 14.74 -20.02
N LYS A 357 26.72 16.02 -20.35
CA LYS A 357 27.69 16.89 -21.04
C LYS A 357 29.05 17.07 -20.32
N PHE A 358 29.12 16.81 -19.02
CA PHE A 358 30.34 16.95 -18.22
C PHE A 358 31.06 15.62 -17.97
N ILE A 359 30.38 14.46 -18.17
CA ILE A 359 30.93 13.12 -17.86
C ILE A 359 32.25 12.89 -18.60
N ALA A 360 32.28 13.13 -19.92
CA ALA A 360 33.47 12.90 -20.74
C ALA A 360 34.69 13.77 -20.28
N GLY A 361 34.43 15.00 -19.89
CA GLY A 361 35.46 15.91 -19.36
C GLY A 361 36.00 15.48 -17.99
N ILE A 362 35.14 14.98 -17.13
CA ILE A 362 35.51 14.49 -15.80
C ILE A 362 36.29 13.18 -15.88
N ILE A 363 35.88 12.25 -16.74
CA ILE A 363 36.62 10.99 -16.96
C ILE A 363 38.00 11.27 -17.61
N GLY A 364 38.03 12.19 -18.55
CA GLY A 364 39.26 12.53 -19.28
C GLY A 364 39.75 11.46 -20.26
N ALA A 365 40.78 11.75 -21.01
CA ALA A 365 41.35 10.84 -22.02
C ALA A 365 41.90 9.58 -21.37
N GLY A 366 41.25 8.42 -21.66
CA GLY A 366 41.64 7.12 -21.09
C GLY A 366 41.48 6.99 -19.59
N GLY A 367 40.59 7.80 -18.96
CA GLY A 367 40.32 7.74 -17.53
C GLY A 367 41.38 8.41 -16.63
N LYS A 368 42.36 9.08 -17.20
CA LYS A 368 43.48 9.66 -16.42
C LYS A 368 43.03 10.74 -15.45
N HIS A 369 42.05 11.57 -15.85
CA HIS A 369 41.62 12.67 -15.00
C HIS A 369 40.80 12.17 -13.78
N ILE A 370 39.92 11.18 -13.96
CA ILE A 370 39.21 10.61 -12.84
C ILE A 370 40.16 9.88 -11.87
N GLN A 371 41.18 9.18 -12.39
CA GLN A 371 42.19 8.52 -11.52
C GLN A 371 42.95 9.56 -10.66
N GLN A 372 43.27 10.71 -11.20
CA GLN A 372 43.90 11.80 -10.41
C GLN A 372 42.95 12.29 -9.30
N LEU A 373 41.64 12.43 -9.60
CA LEU A 373 40.66 12.84 -8.61
C LEU A 373 40.46 11.77 -7.53
N GLU A 374 40.50 10.48 -7.90
CA GLU A 374 40.45 9.37 -6.95
C GLU A 374 41.66 9.34 -6.02
N GLU A 375 42.87 9.58 -6.56
CA GLU A 375 44.11 9.69 -5.78
C GLU A 375 44.08 10.90 -4.83
N GLU A 376 43.60 12.06 -5.30
CA GLU A 376 43.51 13.28 -4.49
C GLU A 376 42.49 13.14 -3.35
N LEU A 377 41.33 12.49 -3.61
CA LEU A 377 40.28 12.35 -2.66
C LEU A 377 40.42 11.09 -1.77
N GLY A 378 41.30 10.15 -2.15
CA GLY A 378 41.52 8.90 -1.45
C GLY A 378 40.32 7.95 -1.46
N ILE A 379 39.44 8.10 -2.46
CA ILE A 379 38.19 7.35 -2.58
C ILE A 379 37.89 7.04 -4.05
N SER A 380 37.41 5.84 -4.34
CA SER A 380 37.01 5.47 -5.70
C SER A 380 35.69 6.14 -6.10
N LEU A 381 35.64 6.64 -7.34
CA LEU A 381 34.55 7.45 -7.85
C LEU A 381 33.84 6.77 -9.03
N GLU A 382 32.56 6.51 -8.86
CA GLU A 382 31.69 6.06 -9.93
C GLU A 382 30.90 7.25 -10.48
N ILE A 383 31.21 7.66 -11.72
CA ILE A 383 30.50 8.77 -12.36
C ILE A 383 29.25 8.24 -13.04
N ARG A 384 28.10 8.82 -12.70
CA ARG A 384 26.81 8.52 -13.31
C ARG A 384 26.22 9.76 -13.96
N GLU A 385 25.42 9.52 -14.99
CA GLU A 385 24.57 10.56 -15.52
C GLU A 385 23.55 10.96 -14.46
N HIS A 386 23.47 12.24 -14.19
CA HIS A 386 22.36 12.81 -13.47
C HIS A 386 21.15 12.73 -14.40
N THR A 387 20.45 11.58 -14.40
CA THR A 387 19.16 11.45 -15.04
C THR A 387 18.22 12.41 -14.31
N GLY A 388 18.15 13.62 -14.80
CA GLY A 388 17.19 14.63 -14.39
C GLY A 388 15.77 14.21 -14.71
N LYS A 389 15.31 13.13 -14.11
CA LYS A 389 13.99 13.10 -13.54
C LYS A 389 14.12 13.90 -12.25
N VAL A 390 14.15 15.24 -12.40
CA VAL A 390 13.36 16.03 -11.49
C VAL A 390 12.00 15.34 -11.53
N ALA A 391 11.80 14.37 -10.61
CA ALA A 391 10.48 14.10 -10.17
C ALA A 391 9.95 15.50 -9.85
N ALA A 392 9.06 16.00 -10.69
CA ALA A 392 8.15 17.02 -10.27
C ALA A 392 7.45 16.39 -9.05
N GLN A 393 8.06 16.51 -7.90
CA GLN A 393 7.33 16.73 -6.70
C GLN A 393 6.60 18.03 -7.00
N LEU A 394 5.46 17.89 -7.65
CA LEU A 394 4.31 18.74 -7.45
C LEU A 394 4.08 18.68 -5.95
N SER A 395 4.95 19.37 -5.21
CA SER A 395 4.63 19.78 -3.87
C SER A 395 3.34 20.57 -4.04
N THR A 396 2.30 20.13 -3.42
CA THR A 396 1.09 20.90 -3.11
C THR A 396 1.47 22.07 -2.19
N GLY A 397 2.52 22.83 -2.56
CA GLY A 397 2.95 24.06 -1.91
C GLY A 397 1.99 25.15 -2.33
N LYS A 398 1.43 25.85 -1.35
CA LYS A 398 0.65 27.05 -1.58
C LYS A 398 1.49 28.09 -2.31
N ASP A 399 1.01 28.63 -3.43
CA ASP A 399 1.63 29.79 -4.12
C ASP A 399 1.78 30.93 -3.09
N ILE A 400 3.02 31.40 -2.93
CA ILE A 400 3.33 32.53 -2.01
C ILE A 400 3.25 33.81 -2.82
N PRO A 401 2.37 34.75 -2.45
CA PRO A 401 2.32 36.05 -3.09
C PRO A 401 3.62 36.81 -2.80
N PHE A 402 4.21 37.43 -3.83
CA PHE A 402 5.41 38.24 -3.70
C PHE A 402 5.36 39.47 -4.58
N GLN A 403 6.17 40.47 -4.23
CA GLN A 403 6.39 41.66 -5.02
C GLN A 403 7.84 41.72 -5.48
N MET A 404 8.05 42.01 -6.74
CA MET A 404 9.40 42.19 -7.31
C MET A 404 9.69 43.67 -7.52
N THR A 405 10.83 44.11 -6.99
CA THR A 405 11.31 45.49 -7.13
C THR A 405 12.76 45.48 -7.57
N MET A 406 13.11 46.44 -8.43
CA MET A 406 14.48 46.63 -8.91
C MET A 406 15.22 47.62 -8.02
N LYS A 407 16.21 47.13 -7.26
CA LYS A 407 17.06 47.99 -6.41
C LYS A 407 18.51 48.03 -6.93
N GLY A 408 18.88 49.06 -7.65
CA GLY A 408 20.23 49.23 -8.18
C GLY A 408 20.69 48.02 -9.01
N LYS A 409 21.74 47.30 -8.54
CA LYS A 409 22.31 46.11 -9.19
C LYS A 409 21.62 44.79 -8.76
N SER A 410 20.57 44.84 -7.93
CA SER A 410 19.91 43.68 -7.41
C SER A 410 18.38 43.69 -7.70
N ILE A 411 17.79 42.51 -7.75
CA ILE A 411 16.37 42.27 -7.78
C ILE A 411 15.97 41.92 -6.34
N ALA A 412 15.02 42.64 -5.76
CA ALA A 412 14.46 42.34 -4.46
C ALA A 412 13.08 41.68 -4.65
N LEU A 413 12.89 40.51 -4.09
CA LEU A 413 11.64 39.74 -4.09
C LEU A 413 11.11 39.73 -2.66
N SER A 414 10.02 40.46 -2.41
CA SER A 414 9.43 40.63 -1.08
C SER A 414 8.27 39.66 -0.89
N VAL A 415 8.30 38.88 0.18
CA VAL A 415 7.28 37.89 0.55
C VAL A 415 6.67 38.21 1.91
N PRO A 416 5.47 37.66 2.25
CA PRO A 416 4.84 37.91 3.55
C PRO A 416 5.72 37.49 4.73
N VAL A 417 5.60 38.22 5.85
CA VAL A 417 6.38 38.02 7.10
C VAL A 417 6.27 36.57 7.65
N ALA A 418 5.20 35.87 7.33
CA ALA A 418 4.99 34.47 7.73
C ALA A 418 6.06 33.48 7.19
N TYR A 419 6.85 33.93 6.21
CA TYR A 419 7.92 33.13 5.56
C TYR A 419 9.33 33.55 5.95
N VAL A 420 9.48 34.51 6.85
CA VAL A 420 10.78 34.96 7.37
C VAL A 420 11.53 33.78 8.02
N GLY A 421 12.78 33.60 7.65
CA GLY A 421 13.64 32.51 8.13
C GLY A 421 13.33 31.13 7.56
N LYS A 422 12.38 31.02 6.61
CA LYS A 422 12.07 29.79 5.91
C LYS A 422 12.73 29.76 4.54
N ASP A 423 12.99 28.57 4.05
CA ASP A 423 13.44 28.34 2.70
C ASP A 423 12.23 28.28 1.76
N ILE A 424 12.26 29.09 0.71
CA ILE A 424 11.23 29.15 -0.32
C ILE A 424 11.86 28.96 -1.70
N SER A 425 11.15 28.28 -2.59
CA SER A 425 11.63 27.94 -3.92
C SER A 425 10.96 28.81 -4.98
N LEU A 426 11.76 29.41 -5.91
CA LEU A 426 11.28 30.21 -7.01
C LEU A 426 11.22 29.39 -8.29
N TYR A 427 10.10 29.51 -9.01
CA TYR A 427 9.84 28.83 -10.27
C TYR A 427 9.49 29.84 -11.39
N ALA A 428 9.93 29.55 -12.61
CA ALA A 428 9.44 30.21 -13.83
C ALA A 428 8.62 29.18 -14.62
N ALA A 429 7.33 29.38 -14.75
CA ALA A 429 6.39 28.35 -15.18
C ALA A 429 6.52 27.07 -14.33
N ASN A 430 7.13 26.00 -14.86
CA ASN A 430 7.38 24.74 -14.16
C ASN A 430 8.89 24.48 -13.91
N GLU A 431 9.75 25.42 -14.26
CA GLU A 431 11.20 25.30 -14.07
C GLU A 431 11.61 25.88 -12.73
N HIS A 432 12.31 25.10 -11.90
CA HIS A 432 12.84 25.54 -10.61
C HIS A 432 14.08 26.40 -10.84
N LEU A 433 14.02 27.68 -10.46
CA LEU A 433 15.11 28.63 -10.62
C LEU A 433 16.09 28.65 -9.44
N GLY A 434 15.58 28.35 -8.22
CA GLY A 434 16.41 28.30 -7.02
C GLY A 434 15.60 28.34 -5.72
N THR A 435 16.24 27.94 -4.61
CA THR A 435 15.69 28.01 -3.25
C THR A 435 16.44 29.07 -2.45
N PHE A 436 15.69 29.85 -1.67
CA PHE A 436 16.20 31.01 -0.96
C PHE A 436 15.71 31.03 0.47
N ASN A 437 16.58 31.43 1.37
CA ASN A 437 16.19 31.77 2.74
C ASN A 437 15.70 33.23 2.79
N VAL A 438 14.55 33.44 3.37
CA VAL A 438 13.93 34.78 3.51
C VAL A 438 14.57 35.52 4.67
N ASP A 439 15.06 36.71 4.41
CA ASP A 439 15.69 37.55 5.44
C ASP A 439 14.68 38.05 6.51
N ARG A 440 15.21 38.69 7.56
CA ARG A 440 14.37 39.21 8.68
C ARG A 440 13.39 40.29 8.25
N GLN A 441 13.55 40.87 7.07
CA GLN A 441 12.70 41.91 6.51
C GLN A 441 11.69 41.38 5.50
N GLY A 442 11.66 40.07 5.28
CA GLY A 442 10.77 39.42 4.32
C GLY A 442 11.27 39.50 2.86
N ASN A 443 12.57 39.68 2.62
CA ASN A 443 13.13 39.87 1.29
C ASN A 443 14.10 38.76 0.91
N VAL A 444 14.17 38.50 -0.39
CA VAL A 444 15.21 37.71 -1.07
C VAL A 444 15.89 38.63 -2.08
N TYR A 445 17.22 38.72 -2.03
CA TYR A 445 18.00 39.56 -2.98
C TYR A 445 18.79 38.72 -3.97
N VAL A 446 18.60 39.00 -5.26
CA VAL A 446 19.29 38.32 -6.35
C VAL A 446 20.05 39.37 -7.17
N LYS A 447 21.37 39.18 -7.43
CA LYS A 447 22.14 40.07 -8.27
C LYS A 447 21.70 39.96 -9.74
N LYS A 448 21.42 41.08 -10.41
CA LYS A 448 21.00 41.12 -11.84
C LYS A 448 21.98 40.43 -12.78
N THR A 449 23.28 40.50 -12.46
CA THR A 449 24.36 39.93 -13.28
C THR A 449 24.58 38.45 -13.07
N SER A 450 23.96 37.82 -12.06
CA SER A 450 24.07 36.38 -11.85
C SER A 450 23.24 35.63 -12.89
N ALA A 451 23.56 34.34 -13.13
CA ALA A 451 22.79 33.47 -14.01
C ALA A 451 21.31 33.49 -13.66
N LEU A 452 21.00 33.38 -12.34
CA LEU A 452 19.67 33.42 -11.81
C LEU A 452 18.97 34.79 -12.00
N GLY A 453 19.70 35.89 -11.78
CA GLY A 453 19.18 37.24 -12.04
C GLY A 453 18.79 37.45 -13.49
N LYS A 454 19.61 36.94 -14.43
CA LYS A 454 19.28 36.93 -15.84
C LYS A 454 18.05 36.07 -16.15
N ALA A 455 17.97 34.84 -15.62
CA ALA A 455 16.81 33.97 -15.79
C ALA A 455 15.49 34.59 -15.28
N ILE A 456 15.55 35.30 -14.14
CA ILE A 456 14.38 36.05 -13.59
C ILE A 456 13.98 37.19 -14.54
N LEU A 457 14.95 37.94 -15.09
CA LEU A 457 14.70 39.03 -16.02
C LEU A 457 14.18 38.54 -17.37
N ASP A 458 14.73 37.45 -17.89
CA ASP A 458 14.32 36.82 -19.14
C ASP A 458 12.87 36.27 -19.00
N ALA A 459 12.56 35.63 -17.88
CA ALA A 459 11.21 35.18 -17.57
C ALA A 459 10.20 36.34 -17.51
N GLN A 460 10.60 37.46 -16.91
CA GLN A 460 9.78 38.69 -16.85
C GLN A 460 9.55 39.29 -18.25
N HIS A 461 10.61 39.42 -19.05
CA HIS A 461 10.53 39.97 -20.42
C HIS A 461 9.76 39.03 -21.38
N GLY A 462 9.88 37.70 -21.16
CA GLY A 462 9.15 36.67 -21.89
C GLY A 462 7.70 36.47 -21.47
N GLY A 463 7.19 37.21 -20.47
CA GLY A 463 5.84 37.08 -19.97
C GLY A 463 5.59 35.76 -19.19
N VAL A 464 6.67 35.06 -18.78
CA VAL A 464 6.59 33.82 -18.02
C VAL A 464 6.25 34.11 -16.56
N ARG A 465 5.23 33.48 -16.02
CA ARG A 465 4.79 33.67 -14.64
C ARG A 465 5.81 33.10 -13.66
N LEU A 466 6.35 33.97 -12.80
CA LEU A 466 7.17 33.56 -11.66
C LEU A 466 6.28 33.18 -10.47
N ARG A 467 6.64 32.12 -9.72
CA ARG A 467 5.94 31.66 -8.53
C ARG A 467 6.91 31.27 -7.42
N PHE A 468 6.61 31.67 -6.18
CA PHE A 468 7.26 31.11 -5.00
C PHE A 468 6.40 30.03 -4.38
N MET A 469 7.04 28.97 -3.92
CA MET A 469 6.41 27.85 -3.22
C MET A 469 7.21 27.54 -1.95
N ALA A 470 6.50 27.15 -0.87
CA ALA A 470 7.10 26.76 0.41
C ALA A 470 6.90 25.28 0.69
#